data_4ea40b273184f71c29169bb81aec177e
#
_entry.id   4ea40b273184f71c29169bb81aec177e
#
_cell.length_a   1.000
_cell.length_b   1.000
_cell.length_c   1.000
_cell.angle_alpha   90.00
_cell.angle_beta   90.00
_cell.angle_gamma   90.00
#
_symmetry.space_group_name_H-M   'P 1'
#
loop_
_entity.id
_entity.type
_entity.pdbx_description
1 polymer ?
#
loop_
_entity_poly.entity_id
_entity_poly.type
_entity_poly.pdbx_seq_one_letter_code
_entity_poly.pdbx_strand_id
1 'polypeptide(L)'
;MILSILKNIKKQLLFFLVYAVFLMFLVVILFKYSKTDATLWANQYWSPFQDVMYKYMTYLGDFWTASLVVLVLLFWKFKYAIIAMVSFGVTALITQFLKKIIYYDVKRPLIEMWEQMHDGTLHTVVDEADQLINYSFPSGHTTSAFSIFCILALLSKKKWVGFVCIVFAVLIGYSRVYLCQHFYEDIFVGSLIGTIGSLLVYSYIENKTFGNWGEKSLLNLK
;
A
#
# COMPACT_ATOMS: atom_id res chain seq x y z
N MET A 1 -24.60 -4.63 -2.38
CA MET A 1 -23.16 -4.36 -2.47
C MET A 1 -22.86 -2.87 -2.75
N ILE A 2 -23.35 -2.27 -3.85
CA ILE A 2 -23.09 -0.85 -4.20
C ILE A 2 -23.46 0.11 -3.06
N LEU A 3 -24.64 -0.02 -2.46
CA LEU A 3 -25.06 0.83 -1.33
C LEU A 3 -24.13 0.70 -0.11
N SER A 4 -23.58 -0.49 0.17
CA SER A 4 -22.61 -0.70 1.23
C SER A 4 -21.30 0.01 0.93
N ILE A 5 -20.79 -0.08 -0.32
CA ILE A 5 -19.58 0.63 -0.76
C ILE A 5 -19.74 2.15 -0.59
N LEU A 6 -20.85 2.73 -1.07
CA LEU A 6 -21.13 4.17 -0.95
C LEU A 6 -21.24 4.61 0.52
N LYS A 7 -21.87 3.80 1.37
CA LYS A 7 -21.94 4.03 2.81
C LYS A 7 -20.55 4.05 3.44
N ASN A 8 -19.68 3.10 3.08
CA ASN A 8 -18.32 2.98 3.61
C ASN A 8 -17.42 4.12 3.15
N ILE A 9 -17.54 4.56 1.89
CA ILE A 9 -16.85 5.76 1.38
C ILE A 9 -17.30 7.00 2.18
N LYS A 10 -18.61 7.20 2.38
CA LYS A 10 -19.12 8.33 3.18
C LYS A 10 -18.66 8.27 4.64
N LYS A 11 -18.58 7.08 5.22
CA LYS A 11 -18.09 6.86 6.59
C LYS A 11 -16.65 7.36 6.75
N GLN A 12 -15.79 7.13 5.76
CA GLN A 12 -14.37 7.51 5.75
C GLN A 12 -14.06 8.52 4.62
N LEU A 13 -14.95 9.49 4.43
CA LEU A 13 -14.87 10.45 3.32
C LEU A 13 -13.49 11.13 3.24
N LEU A 14 -12.89 11.49 4.39
CA LEU A 14 -11.60 12.16 4.41
C LEU A 14 -10.47 11.25 3.87
N PHE A 15 -10.48 9.95 4.20
CA PHE A 15 -9.55 8.96 3.61
C PHE A 15 -9.67 8.97 2.08
N PHE A 16 -10.89 8.83 1.57
CA PHE A 16 -11.10 8.69 0.12
C PHE A 16 -10.89 10.00 -0.66
N LEU A 17 -11.13 11.17 -0.04
CA LEU A 17 -10.81 12.47 -0.66
C LEU A 17 -9.29 12.66 -0.78
N VAL A 18 -8.52 12.39 0.28
CA VAL A 18 -7.05 12.48 0.23
C VAL A 18 -6.51 11.44 -0.76
N TYR A 19 -7.09 10.23 -0.78
CA TYR A 19 -6.72 9.22 -1.77
C TYR A 19 -6.98 9.69 -3.21
N ALA A 20 -8.13 10.31 -3.48
CA ALA A 20 -8.43 10.85 -4.80
C ALA A 20 -7.44 11.95 -5.22
N VAL A 21 -7.04 12.84 -4.28
CA VAL A 21 -6.00 13.85 -4.54
C VAL A 21 -4.66 13.18 -4.85
N PHE A 22 -4.29 12.13 -4.10
CA PHE A 22 -3.07 11.36 -4.37
C PHE A 22 -3.10 10.70 -5.75
N LEU A 23 -4.22 10.07 -6.14
CA LEU A 23 -4.36 9.50 -7.48
C LEU A 23 -4.25 10.56 -8.58
N MET A 24 -4.89 11.74 -8.40
CA MET A 24 -4.76 12.84 -9.36
C MET A 24 -3.30 13.31 -9.49
N PHE A 25 -2.58 13.44 -8.38
CA PHE A 25 -1.16 13.75 -8.39
C PHE A 25 -0.35 12.72 -9.20
N LEU A 26 -0.56 11.42 -8.94
CA LEU A 26 0.11 10.35 -9.69
C LEU A 26 -0.23 10.39 -11.18
N VAL A 27 -1.50 10.60 -11.53
CA VAL A 27 -1.93 10.73 -12.94
C VAL A 27 -1.20 11.89 -13.62
N VAL A 28 -1.10 13.06 -12.97
CA VAL A 28 -0.36 14.21 -13.52
C VAL A 28 1.12 13.85 -13.74
N ILE A 29 1.77 13.18 -12.79
CA ILE A 29 3.16 12.73 -12.93
C ILE A 29 3.30 11.79 -14.14
N LEU A 30 2.44 10.77 -14.24
CA LEU A 30 2.48 9.77 -15.30
C LEU A 30 2.23 10.34 -16.71
N PHE A 31 1.45 11.43 -16.81
CA PHE A 31 1.24 12.10 -18.10
C PHE A 31 2.31 13.11 -18.47
N LYS A 32 2.96 13.72 -17.45
CA LYS A 32 3.91 14.83 -17.69
C LYS A 32 5.35 14.35 -17.86
N TYR A 33 5.74 13.28 -17.21
CA TYR A 33 7.13 12.81 -17.15
C TYR A 33 7.23 11.36 -17.64
N SER A 34 8.37 11.03 -18.25
CA SER A 34 8.77 9.62 -18.38
C SER A 34 8.99 9.00 -17.01
N LYS A 35 8.97 7.68 -16.89
CA LYS A 35 9.17 7.01 -15.60
C LYS A 35 10.55 7.32 -14.98
N THR A 36 11.58 7.46 -15.81
CA THR A 36 12.94 7.83 -15.36
C THR A 36 13.00 9.27 -14.93
N ASP A 37 12.47 10.22 -15.72
CA ASP A 37 12.46 11.64 -15.37
C ASP A 37 11.69 11.92 -14.09
N ALA A 38 10.55 11.25 -13.89
CA ALA A 38 9.78 11.34 -12.66
C ALA A 38 10.58 10.87 -11.44
N THR A 39 11.34 9.79 -11.60
CA THR A 39 12.17 9.25 -10.51
C THR A 39 13.32 10.20 -10.21
N LEU A 40 14.04 10.72 -11.23
CA LEU A 40 15.09 11.72 -11.06
C LEU A 40 14.56 13.01 -10.42
N TRP A 41 13.39 13.47 -10.86
CA TRP A 41 12.75 14.64 -10.26
C TRP A 41 12.48 14.47 -8.77
N ALA A 42 11.99 13.32 -8.33
CA ALA A 42 11.77 13.05 -6.90
C ALA A 42 13.09 12.89 -6.15
N ASN A 43 14.07 12.24 -6.78
CA ASN A 43 15.34 11.90 -6.19
C ASN A 43 16.22 13.13 -5.91
N GLN A 44 16.13 14.21 -6.69
CA GLN A 44 16.90 15.45 -6.46
C GLN A 44 16.63 16.11 -5.10
N TYR A 45 15.50 15.80 -4.43
CA TYR A 45 15.11 16.35 -3.14
C TYR A 45 15.48 15.44 -1.97
N TRP A 46 16.48 14.57 -2.14
CA TRP A 46 16.93 13.67 -1.09
C TRP A 46 17.54 14.42 0.12
N SER A 47 17.52 13.82 1.28
CA SER A 47 18.21 14.30 2.47
C SER A 47 18.52 13.15 3.43
N PRO A 48 19.58 13.26 4.29
CA PRO A 48 19.92 12.21 5.26
C PRO A 48 18.77 11.84 6.20
N PHE A 49 17.91 12.80 6.55
CA PHE A 49 16.71 12.53 7.35
C PHE A 49 15.72 11.66 6.58
N GLN A 50 15.46 11.98 5.31
CA GLN A 50 14.55 11.21 4.45
C GLN A 50 15.10 9.80 4.17
N ASP A 51 16.41 9.63 4.03
CA ASP A 51 17.05 8.33 3.84
C ASP A 51 16.70 7.40 5.01
N VAL A 52 16.93 7.87 6.23
CA VAL A 52 16.61 7.09 7.43
C VAL A 52 15.10 6.87 7.54
N MET A 53 14.29 7.93 7.36
CA MET A 53 12.85 7.86 7.50
C MET A 53 12.22 6.86 6.51
N TYR A 54 12.52 6.96 5.22
CA TYR A 54 11.91 6.08 4.21
C TYR A 54 12.47 4.66 4.26
N LYS A 55 13.75 4.48 4.65
CA LYS A 55 14.34 3.16 4.87
C LYS A 55 13.56 2.35 5.93
N TYR A 56 13.13 2.99 7.01
CA TYR A 56 12.35 2.31 8.05
C TYR A 56 10.86 2.31 7.78
N MET A 57 10.32 3.37 7.19
CA MET A 57 8.89 3.47 6.89
C MET A 57 8.41 2.39 5.90
N THR A 58 9.27 1.98 4.97
CA THR A 58 8.91 0.94 3.99
C THR A 58 8.52 -0.38 4.65
N TYR A 59 9.09 -0.74 5.82
CA TYR A 59 8.74 -1.96 6.56
C TYR A 59 7.28 -2.02 7.00
N LEU A 60 6.62 -0.85 7.16
CA LEU A 60 5.19 -0.83 7.46
C LEU A 60 4.31 -1.31 6.29
N GLY A 61 4.88 -1.46 5.09
CA GLY A 61 4.23 -2.08 3.93
C GLY A 61 4.53 -3.57 3.75
N ASP A 62 5.30 -4.18 4.65
CA ASP A 62 5.70 -5.58 4.55
C ASP A 62 4.60 -6.56 4.99
N PHE A 63 4.78 -7.82 4.57
CA PHE A 63 3.96 -8.95 5.02
C PHE A 63 3.91 -9.08 6.54
N TRP A 64 5.04 -8.82 7.24
CA TRP A 64 5.11 -8.94 8.70
C TRP A 64 4.23 -7.91 9.41
N THR A 65 4.18 -6.68 8.92
CA THR A 65 3.28 -5.65 9.46
C THR A 65 1.82 -6.01 9.24
N ALA A 66 1.47 -6.52 8.05
CA ALA A 66 0.11 -7.00 7.78
C ALA A 66 -0.29 -8.13 8.72
N SER A 67 0.60 -9.09 8.92
CA SER A 67 0.39 -10.23 9.84
C SER A 67 0.23 -9.76 11.29
N LEU A 68 1.04 -8.80 11.73
CA LEU A 68 0.92 -8.20 13.07
C LEU A 68 -0.43 -7.50 13.24
N VAL A 69 -0.88 -6.74 12.25
CA VAL A 69 -2.20 -6.08 12.32
C VAL A 69 -3.33 -7.11 12.44
N VAL A 70 -3.30 -8.19 11.64
CA VAL A 70 -4.29 -9.28 11.77
C VAL A 70 -4.23 -9.89 13.17
N LEU A 71 -3.04 -10.15 13.70
CA LEU A 71 -2.86 -10.69 15.05
C LEU A 71 -3.45 -9.76 16.12
N VAL A 72 -3.16 -8.46 16.04
CA VAL A 72 -3.73 -7.47 16.98
C VAL A 72 -5.26 -7.43 16.90
N LEU A 73 -5.83 -7.53 15.70
CA LEU A 73 -7.28 -7.53 15.52
C LEU A 73 -7.96 -8.78 16.10
N LEU A 74 -7.26 -9.92 16.25
CA LEU A 74 -7.76 -11.10 16.97
C LEU A 74 -8.05 -10.81 18.45
N PHE A 75 -7.29 -9.91 19.06
CA PHE A 75 -7.53 -9.47 20.44
C PHE A 75 -8.68 -8.47 20.56
N TRP A 76 -9.13 -7.91 19.42
CA TRP A 76 -10.28 -6.99 19.41
C TRP A 76 -11.58 -7.71 19.05
N LYS A 77 -11.68 -8.24 17.80
CA LYS A 77 -12.81 -9.05 17.32
C LYS A 77 -12.34 -9.98 16.21
N PHE A 78 -12.75 -11.24 16.26
CA PHE A 78 -12.43 -12.21 15.22
C PHE A 78 -12.93 -11.78 13.83
N LYS A 79 -14.11 -11.19 13.74
CA LYS A 79 -14.64 -10.63 12.50
C LYS A 79 -13.70 -9.62 11.87
N TYR A 80 -13.07 -8.75 12.66
CA TYR A 80 -12.13 -7.73 12.15
C TYR A 80 -10.85 -8.36 11.63
N ALA A 81 -10.33 -9.34 12.34
CA ALA A 81 -9.17 -10.11 11.89
C ALA A 81 -9.43 -10.86 10.59
N ILE A 82 -10.63 -11.50 10.44
CA ILE A 82 -11.02 -12.16 9.20
C ILE A 82 -11.10 -11.16 8.04
N ILE A 83 -11.74 -10.00 8.25
CA ILE A 83 -11.84 -8.96 7.22
C ILE A 83 -10.44 -8.53 6.78
N ALA A 84 -9.53 -8.25 7.72
CA ALA A 84 -8.16 -7.84 7.41
C ALA A 84 -7.39 -8.94 6.68
N MET A 85 -7.45 -10.18 7.17
CA MET A 85 -6.77 -11.34 6.58
C MET A 85 -7.26 -11.62 5.15
N VAL A 86 -8.57 -11.61 4.91
CA VAL A 86 -9.13 -11.85 3.58
C VAL A 86 -8.80 -10.70 2.64
N SER A 87 -8.88 -9.44 3.10
CA SER A 87 -8.53 -8.27 2.28
C SER A 87 -7.07 -8.31 1.86
N PHE A 88 -6.17 -8.52 2.83
CA PHE A 88 -4.75 -8.63 2.56
C PHE A 88 -4.44 -9.82 1.64
N GLY A 89 -5.01 -11.00 1.92
CA GLY A 89 -4.82 -12.20 1.11
C GLY A 89 -5.26 -12.01 -0.34
N VAL A 90 -6.46 -11.47 -0.58
CA VAL A 90 -6.99 -11.23 -1.93
C VAL A 90 -6.11 -10.22 -2.69
N THR A 91 -5.77 -9.08 -2.06
CA THR A 91 -4.96 -8.05 -2.71
C THR A 91 -3.53 -8.53 -2.98
N ALA A 92 -2.95 -9.32 -2.05
CA ALA A 92 -1.65 -9.93 -2.23
C ALA A 92 -1.65 -10.97 -3.38
N LEU A 93 -2.67 -11.83 -3.46
CA LEU A 93 -2.81 -12.81 -4.54
C LEU A 93 -2.92 -12.14 -5.91
N ILE A 94 -3.75 -11.09 -6.04
CA ILE A 94 -3.86 -10.31 -7.28
C ILE A 94 -2.50 -9.73 -7.66
N THR A 95 -1.82 -9.09 -6.70
CA THR A 95 -0.50 -8.49 -6.93
C THR A 95 0.54 -9.52 -7.34
N GLN A 96 0.61 -10.69 -6.67
CA GLN A 96 1.56 -11.74 -7.00
C GLN A 96 1.27 -12.38 -8.35
N PHE A 97 -0.01 -12.55 -8.70
CA PHE A 97 -0.41 -13.04 -10.02
C PHE A 97 0.05 -12.09 -11.13
N LEU A 98 -0.25 -10.80 -11.01
CA LEU A 98 0.20 -9.80 -11.98
C LEU A 98 1.72 -9.77 -12.08
N LYS A 99 2.41 -9.72 -10.96
CA LYS A 99 3.85 -9.59 -10.86
C LYS A 99 4.62 -10.81 -11.42
N LYS A 100 4.16 -12.02 -11.11
CA LYS A 100 4.92 -13.23 -11.44
C LYS A 100 4.50 -13.90 -12.76
N ILE A 101 3.28 -13.62 -13.25
CA ILE A 101 2.76 -14.28 -14.43
C ILE A 101 2.64 -13.30 -15.61
N ILE A 102 2.16 -12.08 -15.38
CA ILE A 102 1.92 -11.13 -16.47
C ILE A 102 3.13 -10.20 -16.68
N TYR A 103 3.69 -9.65 -15.59
CA TYR A 103 4.74 -8.63 -15.61
C TYR A 103 6.05 -9.13 -15.00
N TYR A 104 6.40 -10.40 -15.24
CA TYR A 104 7.53 -11.06 -14.58
C TYR A 104 8.90 -10.47 -14.93
N ASP A 105 9.03 -9.86 -16.11
CA ASP A 105 10.27 -9.30 -16.65
C ASP A 105 10.40 -7.78 -16.50
N VAL A 106 9.39 -7.12 -15.90
CA VAL A 106 9.44 -5.66 -15.69
C VAL A 106 10.55 -5.32 -14.70
N LYS A 107 11.53 -4.58 -15.20
CA LYS A 107 12.73 -4.20 -14.45
C LYS A 107 12.44 -3.10 -13.43
N ARG A 108 13.23 -3.08 -12.36
CA ARG A 108 13.20 -2.06 -11.33
C ARG A 108 14.01 -0.83 -11.71
N PRO A 109 13.72 0.35 -11.08
CA PRO A 109 14.42 1.60 -11.38
C PRO A 109 15.94 1.47 -11.36
N LEU A 110 16.51 0.78 -10.39
CA LEU A 110 17.94 0.63 -10.24
C LEU A 110 18.61 0.01 -11.48
N ILE A 111 17.94 -0.94 -12.13
CA ILE A 111 18.47 -1.58 -13.34
C ILE A 111 18.23 -0.73 -14.58
N GLU A 112 17.05 -0.10 -14.70
CA GLU A 112 16.76 0.76 -15.84
C GLU A 112 17.55 2.08 -15.82
N MET A 113 17.97 2.50 -14.63
CA MET A 113 18.69 3.75 -14.39
C MET A 113 20.13 3.49 -13.92
N TRP A 114 20.71 2.38 -14.39
CA TRP A 114 22.06 1.94 -14.01
C TRP A 114 23.13 3.00 -14.28
N GLU A 115 23.06 3.68 -15.43
CA GLU A 115 24.00 4.74 -15.80
C GLU A 115 23.93 5.92 -14.82
N GLN A 116 22.71 6.39 -14.50
CA GLN A 116 22.47 7.51 -13.58
C GLN A 116 22.90 7.19 -12.14
N MET A 117 22.84 5.92 -11.76
CA MET A 117 23.36 5.47 -10.47
C MET A 117 24.88 5.53 -10.41
N HIS A 118 25.57 5.08 -11.47
CA HIS A 118 27.04 5.03 -11.51
C HIS A 118 27.70 6.38 -11.77
N ASP A 119 27.03 7.29 -12.47
CA ASP A 119 27.51 8.66 -12.67
C ASP A 119 27.18 9.60 -11.50
N GLY A 120 26.45 9.12 -10.49
CA GLY A 120 26.11 9.85 -9.28
C GLY A 120 24.93 10.82 -9.44
N THR A 121 24.20 10.81 -10.54
CA THR A 121 22.99 11.64 -10.74
C THR A 121 21.77 11.06 -10.01
N LEU A 122 21.77 9.76 -9.70
CA LEU A 122 20.74 9.08 -8.91
C LEU A 122 21.28 8.75 -7.51
N HIS A 123 20.74 9.41 -6.49
CA HIS A 123 21.03 9.05 -5.09
C HIS A 123 20.34 7.73 -4.72
N THR A 124 21.07 6.80 -4.14
CA THR A 124 20.56 5.49 -3.69
C THR A 124 20.87 5.26 -2.22
N VAL A 125 19.90 4.70 -1.51
CA VAL A 125 19.96 4.44 -0.05
C VAL A 125 20.14 2.95 0.25
N VAL A 126 19.74 2.09 -0.69
CA VAL A 126 19.73 0.63 -0.53
C VAL A 126 20.85 0.04 -1.38
N ASP A 127 21.66 -0.83 -0.79
CA ASP A 127 22.76 -1.48 -1.50
C ASP A 127 22.25 -2.30 -2.69
N GLU A 128 23.01 -2.31 -3.79
CA GLU A 128 22.65 -3.01 -5.02
C GLU A 128 22.44 -4.51 -4.81
N ALA A 129 23.23 -5.12 -3.94
CA ALA A 129 23.15 -6.54 -3.61
C ALA A 129 21.81 -6.96 -2.98
N ASP A 130 21.12 -6.02 -2.32
CA ASP A 130 19.84 -6.26 -1.64
C ASP A 130 18.63 -5.98 -2.56
N GLN A 131 18.85 -5.57 -3.80
CA GLN A 131 17.78 -5.20 -4.71
C GLN A 131 17.45 -6.30 -5.72
N LEU A 132 16.13 -6.53 -5.88
CA LEU A 132 15.63 -7.39 -6.92
C LEU A 132 15.75 -6.70 -8.30
N ILE A 133 16.16 -7.45 -9.31
CA ILE A 133 16.32 -6.94 -10.68
C ILE A 133 14.95 -6.77 -11.36
N ASN A 134 14.12 -7.80 -11.29
CA ASN A 134 12.82 -7.89 -11.96
C ASN A 134 11.65 -7.77 -10.99
N TYR A 135 10.45 -8.02 -11.50
CA TYR A 135 9.20 -8.00 -10.74
C TYR A 135 8.90 -6.62 -10.15
N SER A 136 9.11 -5.54 -10.91
CA SER A 136 8.77 -4.20 -10.44
C SER A 136 7.26 -4.04 -10.31
N PHE A 137 6.50 -4.34 -11.34
CA PHE A 137 5.09 -4.00 -11.45
C PHE A 137 4.15 -5.13 -11.06
N PRO A 138 3.08 -4.83 -10.30
CA PRO A 138 2.86 -3.64 -9.47
C PRO A 138 3.58 -3.72 -8.12
N SER A 139 3.66 -2.61 -7.38
CA SER A 139 4.34 -2.56 -6.07
C SER A 139 3.59 -3.35 -4.98
N GLY A 140 4.24 -4.40 -4.45
CA GLY A 140 3.68 -5.22 -3.38
C GLY A 140 3.56 -4.48 -2.04
N HIS A 141 4.60 -3.73 -1.63
CA HIS A 141 4.58 -2.92 -0.41
C HIS A 141 3.46 -1.86 -0.44
N THR A 142 3.30 -1.19 -1.59
CA THR A 142 2.21 -0.22 -1.78
C THR A 142 0.85 -0.90 -1.67
N THR A 143 0.66 -2.05 -2.33
CA THR A 143 -0.58 -2.82 -2.23
C THR A 143 -0.90 -3.19 -0.78
N SER A 144 0.08 -3.73 -0.05
CA SER A 144 -0.07 -4.09 1.36
C SER A 144 -0.42 -2.89 2.22
N ALA A 145 0.33 -1.78 2.09
CA ALA A 145 0.09 -0.57 2.87
C ALA A 145 -1.33 -0.02 2.63
N PHE A 146 -1.72 0.16 1.37
CA PHE A 146 -3.05 0.67 1.05
C PHE A 146 -4.16 -0.29 1.46
N SER A 147 -3.94 -1.62 1.41
CA SER A 147 -4.88 -2.61 1.91
C SER A 147 -5.07 -2.50 3.42
N ILE A 148 -3.97 -2.56 4.19
CA ILE A 148 -3.99 -2.54 5.66
C ILE A 148 -4.61 -1.23 6.17
N PHE A 149 -4.09 -0.09 5.71
CA PHE A 149 -4.54 1.20 6.20
C PHE A 149 -5.97 1.55 5.76
N CYS A 150 -6.42 1.06 4.59
CA CYS A 150 -7.83 1.15 4.20
C CYS A 150 -8.72 0.35 5.16
N ILE A 151 -8.35 -0.89 5.51
CA ILE A 151 -9.12 -1.69 6.48
C ILE A 151 -9.14 -1.03 7.86
N LEU A 152 -8.02 -0.56 8.37
CA LEU A 152 -7.96 0.14 9.66
C LEU A 152 -8.83 1.40 9.68
N ALA A 153 -8.83 2.17 8.59
CA ALA A 153 -9.73 3.31 8.42
C ALA A 153 -11.19 2.87 8.46
N LEU A 154 -11.58 1.85 7.68
CA LEU A 154 -12.95 1.35 7.59
C LEU A 154 -13.45 0.73 8.89
N LEU A 155 -12.59 0.08 9.67
CA LEU A 155 -12.92 -0.44 11.01
C LEU A 155 -13.11 0.67 12.03
N SER A 156 -12.44 1.81 11.87
CA SER A 156 -12.58 2.96 12.76
C SER A 156 -13.92 3.68 12.57
N LYS A 157 -14.46 4.22 13.68
CA LYS A 157 -15.60 5.14 13.65
C LYS A 157 -15.18 6.60 13.50
N LYS A 158 -13.89 6.92 13.62
CA LYS A 158 -13.33 8.27 13.67
C LYS A 158 -12.72 8.65 12.32
N LYS A 159 -13.17 9.75 11.71
CA LYS A 159 -12.68 10.23 10.41
C LYS A 159 -11.20 10.64 10.43
N TRP A 160 -10.71 11.18 11.56
CA TRP A 160 -9.30 11.55 11.68
C TRP A 160 -8.36 10.33 11.63
N VAL A 161 -8.82 9.16 12.12
CA VAL A 161 -8.07 7.88 11.97
C VAL A 161 -7.93 7.53 10.49
N GLY A 162 -8.99 7.71 9.70
CA GLY A 162 -8.93 7.54 8.25
C GLY A 162 -7.90 8.46 7.60
N PHE A 163 -7.84 9.74 8.03
CA PHE A 163 -6.82 10.67 7.54
C PHE A 163 -5.39 10.21 7.88
N VAL A 164 -5.13 9.81 9.11
CA VAL A 164 -3.82 9.29 9.52
C VAL A 164 -3.47 8.04 8.71
N CYS A 165 -4.42 7.11 8.53
CA CYS A 165 -4.21 5.90 7.75
C CYS A 165 -3.81 6.20 6.29
N ILE A 166 -4.50 7.12 5.61
CA ILE A 166 -4.14 7.43 4.22
C ILE A 166 -2.78 8.14 4.12
N VAL A 167 -2.43 9.00 5.07
CA VAL A 167 -1.11 9.64 5.10
C VAL A 167 -0.01 8.58 5.21
N PHE A 168 -0.14 7.60 6.12
CA PHE A 168 0.83 6.51 6.21
C PHE A 168 0.90 5.67 4.93
N ALA A 169 -0.25 5.31 4.34
CA ALA A 169 -0.28 4.53 3.11
C ALA A 169 0.44 5.27 1.95
N VAL A 170 0.21 6.59 1.81
CA VAL A 170 0.89 7.43 0.80
C VAL A 170 2.38 7.51 1.06
N LEU A 171 2.81 7.75 2.29
CA LEU A 171 4.23 7.83 2.64
C LEU A 171 4.96 6.51 2.39
N ILE A 172 4.33 5.36 2.71
CA ILE A 172 4.89 4.03 2.42
C ILE A 172 4.94 3.80 0.91
N GLY A 173 3.89 4.15 0.16
CA GLY A 173 3.92 4.09 -1.30
C GLY A 173 5.06 4.91 -1.88
N TYR A 174 5.20 6.17 -1.46
CA TYR A 174 6.26 7.07 -1.90
C TYR A 174 7.66 6.58 -1.49
N SER A 175 7.82 5.96 -0.33
CA SER A 175 9.11 5.38 0.08
C SER A 175 9.68 4.42 -0.95
N ARG A 176 8.82 3.74 -1.73
CA ARG A 176 9.25 2.79 -2.77
C ARG A 176 9.89 3.49 -3.97
N VAL A 177 9.39 4.68 -4.31
CA VAL A 177 9.98 5.53 -5.36
C VAL A 177 11.26 6.16 -4.84
N TYR A 178 11.24 6.72 -3.63
CA TYR A 178 12.39 7.33 -3.00
C TYR A 178 13.59 6.38 -2.88
N LEU A 179 13.33 5.13 -2.50
CA LEU A 179 14.36 4.08 -2.39
C LEU A 179 14.74 3.44 -3.74
N CYS A 180 14.31 4.00 -4.86
CA CYS A 180 14.56 3.50 -6.23
C CYS A 180 14.17 2.03 -6.43
N GLN A 181 13.17 1.54 -5.70
CA GLN A 181 12.71 0.15 -5.80
C GLN A 181 11.49 -0.03 -6.70
N HIS A 182 10.75 1.03 -6.97
CA HIS A 182 9.57 1.04 -7.83
C HIS A 182 9.41 2.38 -8.53
N PHE A 183 8.81 2.37 -9.72
CA PHE A 183 8.37 3.56 -10.43
C PHE A 183 7.00 4.06 -9.93
N TYR A 184 6.61 5.28 -10.32
CA TYR A 184 5.31 5.86 -9.97
C TYR A 184 4.12 5.04 -10.48
N GLU A 185 4.24 4.41 -11.65
CA GLU A 185 3.23 3.50 -12.21
C GLU A 185 2.99 2.28 -11.32
N ASP A 186 4.06 1.72 -10.73
CA ASP A 186 3.97 0.56 -9.84
C ASP A 186 3.16 0.88 -8.57
N ILE A 187 3.42 2.07 -8.00
CA ILE A 187 2.70 2.51 -6.80
C ILE A 187 1.28 2.96 -7.11
N PHE A 188 1.02 3.53 -8.30
CA PHE A 188 -0.32 3.88 -8.75
C PHE A 188 -1.21 2.63 -8.78
N VAL A 189 -0.79 1.60 -9.51
CA VAL A 189 -1.58 0.35 -9.62
C VAL A 189 -1.61 -0.41 -8.30
N GLY A 190 -0.50 -0.46 -7.56
CA GLY A 190 -0.46 -1.04 -6.21
C GLY A 190 -1.48 -0.41 -5.26
N SER A 191 -1.59 0.93 -5.27
CA SER A 191 -2.56 1.66 -4.46
C SER A 191 -4.02 1.35 -4.84
N LEU A 192 -4.31 1.21 -6.14
CA LEU A 192 -5.63 0.83 -6.63
C LEU A 192 -6.02 -0.58 -6.16
N ILE A 193 -5.13 -1.56 -6.34
CA ILE A 193 -5.37 -2.94 -5.91
C ILE A 193 -5.63 -2.97 -4.40
N GLY A 194 -4.75 -2.32 -3.60
CA GLY A 194 -4.88 -2.28 -2.15
C GLY A 194 -6.17 -1.65 -1.67
N THR A 195 -6.49 -0.45 -2.16
CA THR A 195 -7.67 0.29 -1.70
C THR A 195 -8.98 -0.31 -2.20
N ILE A 196 -9.10 -0.56 -3.52
CA ILE A 196 -10.35 -1.07 -4.12
C ILE A 196 -10.62 -2.49 -3.64
N GLY A 197 -9.60 -3.37 -3.67
CA GLY A 197 -9.73 -4.74 -3.19
C GLY A 197 -10.20 -4.80 -1.75
N SER A 198 -9.60 -4.01 -0.86
CA SER A 198 -9.98 -3.95 0.56
C SER A 198 -11.37 -3.37 0.77
N LEU A 199 -11.74 -2.31 0.04
CA LEU A 199 -13.08 -1.73 0.12
C LEU A 199 -14.17 -2.73 -0.31
N LEU A 200 -13.91 -3.50 -1.37
CA LEU A 200 -14.84 -4.54 -1.86
C LEU A 200 -14.98 -5.67 -0.85
N VAL A 201 -13.87 -6.21 -0.34
CA VAL A 201 -13.88 -7.29 0.66
C VAL A 201 -14.57 -6.82 1.94
N TYR A 202 -14.21 -5.64 2.44
CA TYR A 202 -14.85 -5.07 3.64
C TYR A 202 -16.36 -4.93 3.43
N SER A 203 -16.79 -4.30 2.32
CA SER A 203 -18.22 -4.05 2.04
C SER A 203 -19.02 -5.32 1.84
N TYR A 204 -18.38 -6.41 1.41
CA TYR A 204 -19.01 -7.72 1.30
C TYR A 204 -19.14 -8.42 2.64
N ILE A 205 -18.08 -8.40 3.47
CA ILE A 205 -18.04 -9.17 4.71
C ILE A 205 -18.71 -8.44 5.88
N GLU A 206 -18.67 -7.09 5.91
CA GLU A 206 -19.16 -6.31 7.07
C GLU A 206 -20.60 -6.62 7.44
N ASN A 207 -21.45 -6.94 6.43
CA ASN A 207 -22.86 -7.26 6.63
C ASN A 207 -23.14 -8.77 6.86
N LYS A 208 -22.10 -9.62 6.82
CA LYS A 208 -22.24 -11.05 7.10
C LYS A 208 -22.30 -11.28 8.61
N THR A 209 -23.18 -12.19 9.00
CA THR A 209 -23.28 -12.64 10.39
C THR A 209 -22.34 -13.82 10.62
N PHE A 210 -21.47 -13.70 11.60
CA PHE A 210 -20.59 -14.79 12.05
C PHE A 210 -21.11 -15.39 13.36
N GLY A 211 -22.40 -15.18 13.66
CA GLY A 211 -22.99 -15.53 14.95
C GLY A 211 -22.27 -14.82 16.11
N ASN A 212 -22.49 -15.34 17.33
CA ASN A 212 -21.83 -14.79 18.52
C ASN A 212 -20.28 -14.89 18.46
N TRP A 213 -19.75 -15.84 17.66
CA TRP A 213 -18.32 -16.06 17.54
C TRP A 213 -17.58 -14.86 16.91
N GLY A 214 -18.16 -14.23 15.91
CA GLY A 214 -17.52 -13.11 15.24
C GLY A 214 -17.34 -11.87 16.11
N GLU A 215 -18.15 -11.72 17.15
CA GLU A 215 -18.07 -10.63 18.13
C GLU A 215 -17.10 -10.95 19.28
N LYS A 216 -16.65 -12.21 19.41
CA LYS A 216 -15.64 -12.62 20.38
C LYS A 216 -14.23 -12.19 19.95
N SER A 217 -13.31 -12.29 20.89
CA SER A 217 -11.87 -12.04 20.71
C SER A 217 -11.08 -13.06 21.52
N LEU A 218 -9.76 -13.09 21.36
CA LEU A 218 -8.88 -13.91 22.18
C LEU A 218 -8.96 -13.57 23.68
N LEU A 219 -9.42 -12.36 24.03
CA LEU A 219 -9.57 -11.93 25.41
C LEU A 219 -10.89 -12.39 26.07
N ASN A 220 -11.92 -12.74 25.27
CA ASN A 220 -13.25 -13.11 25.76
C ASN A 220 -13.80 -14.35 25.07
N LEU A 221 -12.99 -15.40 25.00
CA LEU A 221 -13.35 -16.70 24.42
C LEU A 221 -14.38 -17.49 25.23
N LYS A 222 -14.64 -17.09 26.50
CA LYS A 222 -15.60 -17.73 27.39
C LYS A 222 -17.06 -17.43 27.04
#